data_d1d7255ba86bb366ca57d60acd3e1468
#
_entry.id   d1d7255ba86bb366ca57d60acd3e1468
#
_cell.length_a   1.000
_cell.length_b   1.000
_cell.length_c   1.000
_cell.angle_alpha   90.00
_cell.angle_beta   90.00
_cell.angle_gamma   90.00
#
_symmetry.space_group_name_H-M   'P 1'
#
loop_
_entity.id
_entity.type
_entity.pdbx_description
1 polymer ?
#
loop_
_entity_poly.entity_id
_entity_poly.type
_entity_poly.pdbx_seq_one_letter_code
_entity_poly.pdbx_strand_id
1 'polypeptide(L)'
;MFRSAFVILSGNAFSALMLLIRNLLVARLISVENYGIAATFSLALAVIEMTSTFGLQQQLVQDKRGNDPNFQAALQGFQVLRGIVNAAILFALAGPFASFMGVPQVTWAHQLVAVILVMNGFVHFDMYRLGRRMQYVPAAMAAVLAPLAALAAIWPLHKIYGDYQVMLWSLIIQSAGTALVSHLVAERPYRIRLDRAVMRQSLAFGWPLLIDGLLLFAIFNGEKVIVGRVFGMEPLALFTMAVTLTLTPALVLQRSASSFFLPQLSVGSDRARFGFLSAVTLQSHLMFGALLVATVVIGGGPFVELVLGAKYQPVLPLLTLLAVMQALKLMKGGAATISLAKGRTANGMIANILRVATMPVAFAVALAGGDIITVIWIGIAGEFIGLCVSLLLLHRQVQIKLAPMVPGLALVMVLLVVTGLGAAGKLPDFWPLVMLGLLIATPVAMAELRSYVMARVVTHHGD
;
A
#
# COMPACT_ATOMS: atom_id res chain seq x y z
N MET A 1 17.55 21.59 -0.19
CA MET A 1 16.62 20.66 -0.87
C MET A 1 16.93 19.19 -0.56
N PHE A 2 18.16 18.69 -0.78
CA PHE A 2 18.50 17.26 -0.51
C PHE A 2 18.27 16.83 0.95
N ARG A 3 18.65 17.66 1.92
CA ARG A 3 18.45 17.38 3.35
C ARG A 3 16.96 17.23 3.72
N SER A 4 16.10 18.06 3.15
CA SER A 4 14.65 18.02 3.39
C SER A 4 13.99 16.80 2.74
N ALA A 5 14.38 16.44 1.52
CA ALA A 5 13.91 15.24 0.84
C ALA A 5 14.36 13.96 1.60
N PHE A 6 15.60 13.93 2.10
CA PHE A 6 16.13 12.84 2.91
C PHE A 6 15.31 12.65 4.20
N VAL A 7 14.97 13.74 4.91
CA VAL A 7 14.15 13.67 6.14
C VAL A 7 12.78 13.09 5.88
N ILE A 8 12.11 13.45 4.76
CA ILE A 8 10.80 12.88 4.41
C ILE A 8 10.92 11.40 4.07
N LEU A 9 11.87 11.04 3.21
CA LEU A 9 12.04 9.66 2.75
C LEU A 9 12.41 8.74 3.91
N SER A 10 13.38 9.16 4.74
CA SER A 10 13.79 8.39 5.91
C SER A 10 12.68 8.29 6.97
N GLY A 11 11.93 9.37 7.23
CA GLY A 11 10.80 9.36 8.15
C GLY A 11 9.67 8.42 7.70
N ASN A 12 9.30 8.46 6.42
CA ASN A 12 8.29 7.57 5.87
C ASN A 12 8.74 6.10 5.83
N ALA A 13 9.99 5.84 5.45
CA ALA A 13 10.56 4.49 5.43
C ALA A 13 10.63 3.91 6.85
N PHE A 14 11.09 4.72 7.82
CA PHE A 14 11.14 4.33 9.23
C PHE A 14 9.75 4.04 9.79
N SER A 15 8.76 4.91 9.51
CA SER A 15 7.37 4.69 9.91
C SER A 15 6.81 3.38 9.35
N ALA A 16 7.01 3.13 8.06
CA ALA A 16 6.58 1.88 7.42
C ALA A 16 7.24 0.64 8.05
N LEU A 17 8.54 0.75 8.37
CA LEU A 17 9.28 -0.32 9.07
C LEU A 17 8.72 -0.56 10.47
N MET A 18 8.44 0.49 11.25
CA MET A 18 7.86 0.35 12.59
C MET A 18 6.47 -0.28 12.54
N LEU A 19 5.64 0.08 11.57
CA LEU A 19 4.33 -0.55 11.36
C LEU A 19 4.45 -2.03 10.98
N LEU A 20 5.42 -2.37 10.13
CA LEU A 20 5.72 -3.76 9.79
C LEU A 20 6.16 -4.55 11.03
N ILE A 21 7.14 -4.03 11.78
CA ILE A 21 7.63 -4.65 13.02
C ILE A 21 6.48 -4.84 14.03
N ARG A 22 5.63 -3.83 14.20
CA ARG A 22 4.43 -3.94 15.05
C ARG A 22 3.54 -5.10 14.64
N ASN A 23 3.20 -5.19 13.35
CA ASN A 23 2.32 -6.25 12.85
C ASN A 23 2.95 -7.64 13.03
N LEU A 24 4.26 -7.79 12.77
CA LEU A 24 4.99 -9.03 12.97
C LEU A 24 5.05 -9.42 14.46
N LEU A 25 5.34 -8.45 15.32
CA LEU A 25 5.44 -8.70 16.77
C LEU A 25 4.08 -9.10 17.35
N VAL A 26 2.99 -8.39 17.01
CA VAL A 26 1.65 -8.76 17.44
C VAL A 26 1.28 -10.16 16.93
N ALA A 27 1.51 -10.45 15.65
CA ALA A 27 1.26 -11.78 15.07
C ALA A 27 2.07 -12.89 15.76
N ARG A 28 3.31 -12.61 16.17
CA ARG A 28 4.15 -13.56 16.92
C ARG A 28 3.57 -13.86 18.31
N LEU A 29 3.05 -12.84 18.98
CA LEU A 29 2.67 -12.91 20.41
C LEU A 29 1.27 -13.46 20.63
N ILE A 30 0.28 -13.19 19.76
CA ILE A 30 -1.11 -13.64 19.91
C ILE A 30 -1.40 -14.86 19.02
N SER A 31 -2.57 -15.50 19.21
CA SER A 31 -2.99 -16.62 18.34
C SER A 31 -3.26 -16.14 16.90
N VAL A 32 -3.22 -17.08 15.92
CA VAL A 32 -3.48 -16.75 14.52
C VAL A 32 -4.91 -16.22 14.37
N GLU A 33 -5.90 -16.84 15.00
CA GLU A 33 -7.28 -16.38 14.99
C GLU A 33 -7.44 -14.95 15.55
N ASN A 34 -6.83 -14.67 16.72
CA ASN A 34 -6.85 -13.33 17.30
C ASN A 34 -6.20 -12.27 16.41
N TYR A 35 -5.15 -12.65 15.66
CA TYR A 35 -4.58 -11.75 14.67
C TYR A 35 -5.53 -11.51 13.50
N GLY A 36 -6.33 -12.51 13.10
CA GLY A 36 -7.41 -12.36 12.12
C GLY A 36 -8.49 -11.38 12.58
N ILE A 37 -8.93 -11.51 13.84
CA ILE A 37 -9.86 -10.55 14.46
C ILE A 37 -9.24 -9.13 14.46
N ALA A 38 -7.98 -9.00 14.86
CA ALA A 38 -7.25 -7.73 14.86
C ALA A 38 -7.15 -7.11 13.45
N ALA A 39 -7.02 -7.92 12.40
CA ALA A 39 -7.02 -7.46 11.02
C ALA A 39 -8.35 -6.80 10.60
N THR A 40 -9.49 -7.22 11.18
CA THR A 40 -10.80 -6.62 10.91
C THR A 40 -10.87 -5.16 11.40
N PHE A 41 -10.16 -4.79 12.46
CA PHE A 41 -10.07 -3.40 12.93
C PHE A 41 -9.43 -2.48 11.89
N SER A 42 -8.33 -2.96 11.29
CA SER A 42 -7.64 -2.22 10.22
C SER A 42 -8.51 -2.12 8.96
N LEU A 43 -9.30 -3.16 8.65
CA LEU A 43 -10.27 -3.12 7.54
C LEU A 43 -11.38 -2.10 7.79
N ALA A 44 -11.95 -2.08 9.00
CA ALA A 44 -12.99 -1.12 9.39
C ALA A 44 -12.48 0.32 9.32
N LEU A 45 -11.27 0.60 9.77
CA LEU A 45 -10.62 1.91 9.63
C LEU A 45 -10.37 2.24 8.16
N ALA A 46 -9.81 1.32 7.40
CA ALA A 46 -9.46 1.56 6.01
C ALA A 46 -10.68 1.89 5.14
N VAL A 47 -11.82 1.21 5.32
CA VAL A 47 -13.03 1.52 4.55
C VAL A 47 -13.49 2.94 4.82
N ILE A 48 -13.53 3.37 6.08
CA ILE A 48 -13.99 4.72 6.42
C ILE A 48 -12.98 5.79 6.01
N GLU A 49 -11.69 5.60 6.30
CA GLU A 49 -10.65 6.60 5.99
C GLU A 49 -10.47 6.78 4.49
N MET A 50 -10.37 5.70 3.72
CA MET A 50 -10.15 5.79 2.27
C MET A 50 -11.38 6.34 1.53
N THR A 51 -12.60 6.01 1.98
CA THR A 51 -13.83 6.50 1.36
C THR A 51 -14.27 7.87 1.87
N SER A 52 -13.56 8.50 2.78
CA SER A 52 -13.86 9.84 3.32
C SER A 52 -12.72 10.85 3.15
N THR A 53 -11.70 10.53 2.35
CA THR A 53 -10.54 11.41 2.14
C THR A 53 -10.90 12.55 1.19
N PHE A 54 -10.97 13.79 1.72
CA PHE A 54 -11.20 15.01 0.94
C PHE A 54 -9.94 15.79 0.59
N GLY A 55 -8.76 15.24 0.88
CA GLY A 55 -7.50 15.89 0.56
C GLY A 55 -7.25 17.22 1.27
N LEU A 56 -7.79 17.40 2.50
CA LEU A 56 -7.67 18.67 3.25
C LEU A 56 -6.21 19.09 3.50
N GLN A 57 -5.35 18.10 3.73
CA GLN A 57 -3.91 18.31 3.92
C GLN A 57 -3.27 18.81 2.62
N GLN A 58 -3.61 18.20 1.49
CA GLN A 58 -3.17 18.60 0.16
C GLN A 58 -3.68 20.00 -0.19
N GLN A 59 -4.94 20.27 0.13
CA GLN A 59 -5.55 21.57 -0.07
C GLN A 59 -4.81 22.67 0.72
N LEU A 60 -4.47 22.44 2.00
CA LEU A 60 -3.68 23.39 2.77
C LEU A 60 -2.32 23.70 2.12
N VAL A 61 -1.66 22.67 1.57
CA VAL A 61 -0.35 22.81 0.94
C VAL A 61 -0.44 23.52 -0.41
N GLN A 62 -1.49 23.29 -1.21
CA GLN A 62 -1.63 23.78 -2.58
C GLN A 62 -2.31 25.16 -2.67
N ASP A 63 -3.26 25.46 -1.78
CA ASP A 63 -4.04 26.73 -1.82
C ASP A 63 -3.12 27.92 -1.52
N LYS A 64 -3.34 29.05 -2.22
CA LYS A 64 -2.64 30.32 -1.99
C LYS A 64 -2.79 30.82 -0.55
N ARG A 65 -3.93 30.55 0.07
CA ARG A 65 -4.26 30.89 1.47
C ARG A 65 -3.66 29.94 2.51
N GLY A 66 -2.88 28.93 2.14
CA GLY A 66 -2.34 27.92 3.06
C GLY A 66 -1.51 28.49 4.24
N ASN A 67 -1.08 29.75 4.17
CA ASN A 67 -0.44 30.46 5.29
C ASN A 67 -1.43 31.33 6.10
N ASP A 68 -2.70 31.45 5.70
CA ASP A 68 -3.71 32.19 6.45
C ASP A 68 -4.18 31.36 7.66
N PRO A 69 -4.08 31.92 8.89
CA PRO A 69 -4.55 31.24 10.10
C PRO A 69 -6.04 30.88 10.08
N ASN A 70 -6.87 31.74 9.47
CA ASN A 70 -8.33 31.50 9.38
C ASN A 70 -8.66 30.36 8.42
N PHE A 71 -7.95 30.27 7.29
CA PHE A 71 -8.10 29.16 6.35
C PHE A 71 -7.65 27.84 6.98
N GLN A 72 -6.51 27.82 7.69
CA GLN A 72 -6.05 26.66 8.44
C GLN A 72 -7.07 26.24 9.50
N ALA A 73 -7.62 27.20 10.29
CA ALA A 73 -8.63 26.91 11.31
C ALA A 73 -9.93 26.37 10.70
N ALA A 74 -10.31 26.83 9.50
CA ALA A 74 -11.49 26.33 8.79
C ALA A 74 -11.30 24.90 8.29
N LEU A 75 -10.12 24.55 7.76
CA LEU A 75 -9.77 23.18 7.37
C LEU A 75 -9.69 22.25 8.59
N GLN A 76 -9.11 22.70 9.71
CA GLN A 76 -9.12 21.97 10.98
C GLN A 76 -10.53 21.71 11.47
N GLY A 77 -11.40 22.72 11.44
CA GLY A 77 -12.82 22.58 11.82
C GLY A 77 -13.53 21.53 10.95
N PHE A 78 -13.29 21.53 9.65
CA PHE A 78 -13.86 20.51 8.76
C PHE A 78 -13.27 19.13 9.04
N GLN A 79 -11.97 19.02 9.32
CA GLN A 79 -11.33 17.76 9.70
C GLN A 79 -11.92 17.18 10.99
N VAL A 80 -12.15 17.99 12.01
CA VAL A 80 -12.81 17.56 13.27
C VAL A 80 -14.23 17.06 13.00
N LEU A 81 -15.03 17.86 12.25
CA LEU A 81 -16.38 17.47 11.89
C LEU A 81 -16.40 16.13 11.14
N ARG A 82 -15.51 15.97 10.15
CA ARG A 82 -15.35 14.72 9.41
C ARG A 82 -14.98 13.57 10.34
N GLY A 83 -14.03 13.78 11.25
CA GLY A 83 -13.60 12.76 12.22
C GLY A 83 -14.76 12.29 13.10
N ILE A 84 -15.57 13.22 13.61
CA ILE A 84 -16.75 12.91 14.43
C ILE A 84 -17.82 12.17 13.60
N VAL A 85 -18.12 12.64 12.39
CA VAL A 85 -19.11 12.00 11.50
C VAL A 85 -18.67 10.58 11.14
N ASN A 86 -17.41 10.41 10.76
CA ASN A 86 -16.83 9.09 10.45
C ASN A 86 -16.86 8.15 11.66
N ALA A 87 -16.55 8.66 12.85
CA ALA A 87 -16.65 7.90 14.08
C ALA A 87 -18.09 7.48 14.40
N ALA A 88 -19.04 8.36 14.23
CA ALA A 88 -20.46 8.05 14.41
C ALA A 88 -20.94 6.98 13.41
N ILE A 89 -20.51 7.08 12.14
CA ILE A 89 -20.81 6.07 11.11
C ILE A 89 -20.20 4.71 11.49
N LEU A 90 -18.89 4.68 11.85
CA LEU A 90 -18.24 3.43 12.23
C LEU A 90 -18.87 2.83 13.49
N PHE A 91 -19.17 3.65 14.50
CA PHE A 91 -19.83 3.20 15.73
C PHE A 91 -21.19 2.56 15.44
N ALA A 92 -22.01 3.20 14.61
CA ALA A 92 -23.33 2.67 14.22
C ALA A 92 -23.21 1.39 13.37
N LEU A 93 -22.21 1.32 12.48
CA LEU A 93 -21.98 0.17 11.61
C LEU A 93 -21.14 -0.94 12.26
N ALA A 94 -20.62 -0.74 13.48
CA ALA A 94 -19.75 -1.71 14.16
C ALA A 94 -20.41 -3.09 14.33
N GLY A 95 -21.66 -3.14 14.77
CA GLY A 95 -22.42 -4.39 14.91
C GLY A 95 -22.67 -5.10 13.57
N PRO A 96 -23.28 -4.43 12.58
CA PRO A 96 -23.42 -4.97 11.24
C PRO A 96 -22.11 -5.45 10.61
N PHE A 97 -21.03 -4.66 10.76
CA PHE A 97 -19.71 -5.04 10.22
C PHE A 97 -19.11 -6.25 10.93
N ALA A 98 -19.13 -6.29 12.26
CA ALA A 98 -18.65 -7.43 13.03
C ALA A 98 -19.44 -8.71 12.71
N SER A 99 -20.77 -8.60 12.57
CA SER A 99 -21.64 -9.72 12.17
C SER A 99 -21.36 -10.17 10.72
N PHE A 100 -21.14 -9.21 9.81
CA PHE A 100 -20.74 -9.51 8.44
C PHE A 100 -19.41 -10.26 8.38
N MET A 101 -18.45 -9.88 9.22
CA MET A 101 -17.14 -10.57 9.31
C MET A 101 -17.17 -11.86 10.12
N GLY A 102 -18.32 -12.26 10.69
CA GLY A 102 -18.47 -13.49 11.48
C GLY A 102 -17.92 -13.40 12.91
N VAL A 103 -17.73 -12.20 13.44
CA VAL A 103 -17.19 -11.94 14.80
C VAL A 103 -18.06 -10.99 15.61
N PRO A 104 -19.38 -11.25 15.77
CA PRO A 104 -20.29 -10.33 16.46
C PRO A 104 -19.91 -10.06 17.92
N GLN A 105 -19.20 -10.98 18.57
CA GLN A 105 -18.75 -10.86 19.96
C GLN A 105 -17.73 -9.71 20.18
N VAL A 106 -17.07 -9.22 19.12
CA VAL A 106 -16.11 -8.11 19.19
C VAL A 106 -16.68 -6.78 18.68
N THR A 107 -18.01 -6.66 18.61
CA THR A 107 -18.68 -5.40 18.22
C THR A 107 -18.20 -4.22 19.05
N TRP A 108 -18.06 -4.38 20.36
CA TRP A 108 -17.57 -3.35 21.28
C TRP A 108 -16.16 -2.85 20.89
N ALA A 109 -15.30 -3.76 20.43
CA ALA A 109 -13.95 -3.39 20.00
C ALA A 109 -13.98 -2.54 18.71
N HIS A 110 -14.86 -2.87 17.74
CA HIS A 110 -15.08 -2.05 16.55
C HIS A 110 -15.68 -0.68 16.90
N GLN A 111 -16.57 -0.60 17.92
CA GLN A 111 -17.06 0.67 18.44
C GLN A 111 -15.92 1.50 19.05
N LEU A 112 -15.00 0.87 19.79
CA LEU A 112 -13.84 1.54 20.35
C LEU A 112 -12.85 2.01 19.28
N VAL A 113 -12.70 1.27 18.18
CA VAL A 113 -11.93 1.70 17.00
C VAL A 113 -12.43 3.03 16.43
N ALA A 114 -13.73 3.35 16.56
CA ALA A 114 -14.27 4.64 16.11
C ALA A 114 -13.60 5.85 16.80
N VAL A 115 -13.09 5.69 18.02
CA VAL A 115 -12.36 6.74 18.74
C VAL A 115 -11.11 7.17 17.98
N ILE A 116 -10.47 6.26 17.23
CA ILE A 116 -9.31 6.57 16.37
C ILE A 116 -9.66 7.64 15.34
N LEU A 117 -10.86 7.57 14.75
CA LEU A 117 -11.33 8.55 13.74
C LEU A 117 -11.54 9.94 14.36
N VAL A 118 -11.99 9.99 15.60
CA VAL A 118 -12.08 11.25 16.36
C VAL A 118 -10.67 11.80 16.60
N MET A 119 -9.75 10.97 17.10
CA MET A 119 -8.36 11.40 17.35
C MET A 119 -7.68 11.91 16.08
N ASN A 120 -7.87 11.22 14.95
CA ASN A 120 -7.35 11.64 13.64
C ASN A 120 -8.00 12.96 13.17
N GLY A 121 -9.25 13.25 13.60
CA GLY A 121 -9.91 14.53 13.40
C GLY A 121 -9.20 15.68 14.11
N PHE A 122 -8.60 15.44 15.27
CA PHE A 122 -7.92 16.43 16.10
C PHE A 122 -6.43 16.62 15.76
N VAL A 123 -5.90 15.96 14.76
CA VAL A 123 -4.51 16.18 14.30
C VAL A 123 -4.30 17.63 13.88
N HIS A 124 -3.25 18.26 14.40
CA HIS A 124 -2.95 19.67 14.16
C HIS A 124 -2.40 19.90 12.74
N PHE A 125 -3.04 20.77 11.97
CA PHE A 125 -2.66 21.02 10.56
C PHE A 125 -1.39 21.84 10.38
N ASP A 126 -0.84 22.38 11.47
CA ASP A 126 0.37 23.20 11.40
C ASP A 126 1.58 22.45 10.85
N MET A 127 1.68 21.15 11.12
CA MET A 127 2.76 20.32 10.56
C MET A 127 2.73 20.28 9.01
N TYR A 128 1.53 20.36 8.38
CA TYR A 128 1.40 20.43 6.91
C TYR A 128 1.72 21.83 6.37
N ARG A 129 1.35 22.89 7.12
CA ARG A 129 1.75 24.26 6.83
C ARG A 129 3.27 24.42 6.87
N LEU A 130 3.92 23.86 7.87
CA LEU A 130 5.38 23.83 7.99
C LEU A 130 6.03 23.05 6.83
N GLY A 131 5.42 21.95 6.39
CA GLY A 131 5.81 21.23 5.17
C GLY A 131 5.76 22.10 3.92
N ARG A 132 4.79 23.00 3.78
CA ARG A 132 4.73 24.00 2.71
C ARG A 132 5.96 24.93 2.71
N ARG A 133 6.55 25.19 3.90
CA ARG A 133 7.78 25.96 4.08
C ARG A 133 9.06 25.12 4.01
N MET A 134 8.97 23.89 3.52
CA MET A 134 10.07 22.90 3.46
C MET A 134 10.61 22.48 4.85
N GLN A 135 9.85 22.71 5.90
CA GLN A 135 10.15 22.29 7.27
C GLN A 135 9.43 20.98 7.56
N TYR A 136 10.06 19.85 7.29
CA TYR A 136 9.43 18.52 7.36
C TYR A 136 9.69 17.79 8.68
N VAL A 137 10.58 18.29 9.53
CA VAL A 137 10.91 17.67 10.81
C VAL A 137 9.68 17.46 11.69
N PRO A 138 8.73 18.44 11.84
CA PRO A 138 7.52 18.23 12.64
C PRO A 138 6.67 17.04 12.16
N ALA A 139 6.44 16.93 10.86
CA ALA A 139 5.69 15.81 10.29
C ALA A 139 6.43 14.48 10.45
N ALA A 140 7.77 14.48 10.28
CA ALA A 140 8.61 13.31 10.50
C ALA A 140 8.59 12.86 11.97
N MET A 141 8.60 13.79 12.94
CA MET A 141 8.48 13.45 14.36
C MET A 141 7.16 12.74 14.67
N ALA A 142 6.02 13.23 14.17
CA ALA A 142 4.73 12.57 14.33
C ALA A 142 4.73 11.18 13.68
N ALA A 143 5.31 11.06 12.47
CA ALA A 143 5.40 9.79 11.75
C ALA A 143 6.31 8.76 12.42
N VAL A 144 7.24 9.16 13.27
CA VAL A 144 8.20 8.28 13.94
C VAL A 144 7.77 7.99 15.39
N LEU A 145 7.47 9.02 16.18
CA LEU A 145 7.24 8.86 17.61
C LEU A 145 5.94 8.12 17.94
N ALA A 146 4.88 8.35 17.16
CA ALA A 146 3.61 7.68 17.39
C ALA A 146 3.67 6.16 17.14
N PRO A 147 4.21 5.66 15.99
CA PRO A 147 4.44 4.22 15.82
C PRO A 147 5.42 3.62 16.83
N LEU A 148 6.45 4.34 17.28
CA LEU A 148 7.36 3.88 18.31
C LEU A 148 6.65 3.68 19.65
N ALA A 149 5.82 4.63 20.07
CA ALA A 149 5.02 4.50 21.28
C ALA A 149 4.06 3.30 21.21
N ALA A 150 3.39 3.12 20.06
CA ALA A 150 2.52 1.98 19.81
C ALA A 150 3.29 0.64 19.87
N LEU A 151 4.49 0.59 19.29
CA LEU A 151 5.37 -0.58 19.31
C LEU A 151 5.85 -0.90 20.74
N ALA A 152 6.28 0.10 21.48
CA ALA A 152 6.73 -0.06 22.88
C ALA A 152 5.60 -0.57 23.79
N ALA A 153 4.35 -0.18 23.51
CA ALA A 153 3.20 -0.61 24.27
C ALA A 153 2.81 -2.08 24.06
N ILE A 154 3.26 -2.75 22.99
CA ILE A 154 2.84 -4.12 22.68
C ILE A 154 3.17 -5.09 23.81
N TRP A 155 4.38 -5.00 24.37
CA TRP A 155 4.80 -5.94 25.40
C TRP A 155 3.97 -5.85 26.69
N PRO A 156 3.76 -4.68 27.32
CA PRO A 156 2.86 -4.57 28.45
C PRO A 156 1.41 -4.94 28.10
N LEU A 157 0.91 -4.53 26.93
CA LEU A 157 -0.44 -4.90 26.48
C LEU A 157 -0.61 -6.41 26.32
N HIS A 158 0.40 -7.09 25.79
CA HIS A 158 0.35 -8.56 25.67
C HIS A 158 0.30 -9.24 27.04
N LYS A 159 1.03 -8.74 28.04
CA LYS A 159 0.95 -9.29 29.40
C LYS A 159 -0.41 -9.10 30.08
N ILE A 160 -1.16 -8.06 29.68
CA ILE A 160 -2.46 -7.74 30.26
C ILE A 160 -3.58 -8.51 29.56
N TYR A 161 -3.58 -8.53 28.21
CA TYR A 161 -4.71 -9.01 27.40
C TYR A 161 -4.43 -10.36 26.73
N GLY A 162 -3.26 -10.52 26.08
CA GLY A 162 -2.86 -11.75 25.40
C GLY A 162 -3.63 -12.12 24.13
N ASP A 163 -4.56 -11.28 23.67
CA ASP A 163 -5.48 -11.53 22.53
C ASP A 163 -5.48 -10.36 21.52
N TYR A 164 -6.54 -10.24 20.68
CA TYR A 164 -6.72 -9.19 19.69
C TYR A 164 -6.69 -7.77 20.26
N GLN A 165 -6.95 -7.59 21.57
CA GLN A 165 -6.94 -6.30 22.24
C GLN A 165 -5.54 -5.65 22.22
N VAL A 166 -4.47 -6.43 22.13
CA VAL A 166 -3.10 -5.93 21.95
C VAL A 166 -3.02 -5.01 20.72
N MET A 167 -3.58 -5.45 19.59
CA MET A 167 -3.61 -4.63 18.39
C MET A 167 -4.55 -3.44 18.52
N LEU A 168 -5.73 -3.63 19.10
CA LEU A 168 -6.71 -2.58 19.34
C LEU A 168 -6.10 -1.39 20.09
N TRP A 169 -5.53 -1.66 21.25
CA TRP A 169 -4.90 -0.61 22.07
C TRP A 169 -3.66 -0.02 21.41
N SER A 170 -2.86 -0.83 20.71
CA SER A 170 -1.71 -0.35 19.94
C SER A 170 -2.13 0.66 18.85
N LEU A 171 -3.25 0.41 18.14
CA LEU A 171 -3.80 1.35 17.16
C LEU A 171 -4.28 2.65 17.81
N ILE A 172 -4.95 2.57 18.96
CA ILE A 172 -5.43 3.73 19.72
C ILE A 172 -4.24 4.57 20.22
N ILE A 173 -3.21 3.92 20.80
CA ILE A 173 -1.98 4.60 21.27
C ILE A 173 -1.28 5.30 20.10
N GLN A 174 -1.20 4.65 18.93
CA GLN A 174 -0.60 5.26 17.74
C GLN A 174 -1.37 6.52 17.32
N SER A 175 -2.70 6.45 17.25
CA SER A 175 -3.52 7.59 16.84
C SER A 175 -3.45 8.74 17.86
N ALA A 176 -3.55 8.42 19.15
CA ALA A 176 -3.37 9.38 20.24
C ALA A 176 -1.99 10.04 20.19
N GLY A 177 -0.93 9.22 19.98
CA GLY A 177 0.43 9.70 19.81
C GLY A 177 0.58 10.64 18.61
N THR A 178 -0.03 10.31 17.46
CA THR A 178 -0.02 11.17 16.29
C THR A 178 -0.69 12.52 16.58
N ALA A 179 -1.87 12.51 17.20
CA ALA A 179 -2.57 13.72 17.59
C ALA A 179 -1.73 14.54 18.57
N LEU A 180 -1.23 13.92 19.65
CA LEU A 180 -0.42 14.57 20.67
C LEU A 180 0.85 15.20 20.08
N VAL A 181 1.64 14.44 19.34
CA VAL A 181 2.88 14.95 18.74
C VAL A 181 2.58 16.09 17.77
N SER A 182 1.49 16.01 16.99
CA SER A 182 1.09 17.08 16.06
C SER A 182 0.84 18.42 16.78
N HIS A 183 0.32 18.39 18.00
CA HIS A 183 0.12 19.59 18.84
C HIS A 183 1.44 20.07 19.48
N LEU A 184 2.31 19.16 19.90
CA LEU A 184 3.60 19.52 20.52
C LEU A 184 4.57 20.19 19.55
N VAL A 185 4.51 19.80 18.26
CA VAL A 185 5.40 20.36 17.21
C VAL A 185 4.79 21.58 16.51
N ALA A 186 3.56 21.97 16.84
CA ALA A 186 2.88 23.09 16.22
C ALA A 186 3.45 24.43 16.73
N GLU A 187 3.68 25.37 15.81
CA GLU A 187 4.06 26.75 16.11
C GLU A 187 2.84 27.65 16.38
N ARG A 188 1.68 27.26 15.83
CA ARG A 188 0.44 28.05 15.95
C ARG A 188 -0.51 27.43 16.96
N PRO A 189 -1.34 28.24 17.66
CA PRO A 189 -2.38 27.71 18.51
C PRO A 189 -3.41 26.94 17.71
N TYR A 190 -3.92 25.86 18.27
CA TYR A 190 -4.99 25.08 17.69
C TYR A 190 -6.29 25.89 17.69
N ARG A 191 -6.89 26.09 16.52
CA ARG A 191 -8.15 26.83 16.35
C ARG A 191 -9.10 26.05 15.46
N ILE A 192 -10.35 25.93 15.89
CA ILE A 192 -11.43 25.31 15.14
C ILE A 192 -12.38 26.42 14.66
N ARG A 193 -12.63 26.46 13.35
CA ARG A 193 -13.62 27.35 12.74
C ARG A 193 -14.45 26.54 11.76
N LEU A 194 -15.77 26.61 11.86
CA LEU A 194 -16.67 26.05 10.86
C LEU A 194 -17.02 27.15 9.84
N ASP A 195 -16.46 27.02 8.64
CA ASP A 195 -16.67 27.96 7.52
C ASP A 195 -17.32 27.22 6.36
N ARG A 196 -18.59 27.53 6.10
CA ARG A 196 -19.36 26.86 5.04
C ARG A 196 -18.77 27.04 3.65
N ALA A 197 -18.14 28.18 3.34
CA ALA A 197 -17.54 28.44 2.04
C ALA A 197 -16.31 27.56 1.84
N VAL A 198 -15.43 27.47 2.85
CA VAL A 198 -14.25 26.58 2.84
C VAL A 198 -14.67 25.11 2.78
N MET A 199 -15.69 24.72 3.56
CA MET A 199 -16.20 23.34 3.53
C MET A 199 -16.73 22.96 2.15
N ARG A 200 -17.56 23.83 1.51
CA ARG A 200 -18.05 23.59 0.14
C ARG A 200 -16.92 23.50 -0.87
N GLN A 201 -15.91 24.36 -0.76
CA GLN A 201 -14.72 24.32 -1.60
C GLN A 201 -13.96 23.01 -1.41
N SER A 202 -13.77 22.56 -0.16
CA SER A 202 -13.08 21.30 0.16
C SER A 202 -13.86 20.07 -0.34
N LEU A 203 -15.18 20.07 -0.26
CA LEU A 203 -16.02 19.03 -0.83
C LEU A 203 -15.87 18.98 -2.36
N ALA A 204 -15.90 20.13 -3.04
CA ALA A 204 -15.70 20.21 -4.48
C ALA A 204 -14.28 19.77 -4.91
N PHE A 205 -13.28 20.08 -4.11
CA PHE A 205 -11.89 19.63 -4.33
C PHE A 205 -11.73 18.12 -4.12
N GLY A 206 -12.38 17.58 -3.09
CA GLY A 206 -12.15 16.24 -2.58
C GLY A 206 -13.04 15.14 -3.18
N TRP A 207 -14.18 15.47 -3.81
CA TRP A 207 -15.08 14.43 -4.30
C TRP A 207 -14.45 13.44 -5.30
N PRO A 208 -13.52 13.84 -6.21
CA PRO A 208 -12.84 12.86 -7.05
C PRO A 208 -11.93 11.93 -6.26
N LEU A 209 -11.35 12.45 -5.15
CA LEU A 209 -10.49 11.66 -4.26
C LEU A 209 -11.27 10.59 -3.49
N LEU A 210 -12.57 10.80 -3.26
CA LEU A 210 -13.44 9.79 -2.64
C LEU A 210 -13.62 8.58 -3.57
N ILE A 211 -13.83 8.82 -4.86
CA ILE A 211 -13.97 7.74 -5.86
C ILE A 211 -12.66 6.96 -5.95
N ASP A 212 -11.53 7.67 -6.03
CA ASP A 212 -10.21 7.05 -6.04
C ASP A 212 -9.96 6.24 -4.76
N GLY A 213 -10.33 6.79 -3.60
CA GLY A 213 -10.25 6.11 -2.31
C GLY A 213 -11.07 4.81 -2.27
N LEU A 214 -12.27 4.79 -2.83
CA LEU A 214 -13.09 3.58 -2.94
C LEU A 214 -12.44 2.50 -3.81
N LEU A 215 -11.89 2.90 -4.96
CA LEU A 215 -11.15 1.98 -5.85
C LEU A 215 -9.89 1.44 -5.16
N LEU A 216 -9.13 2.30 -4.47
CA LEU A 216 -7.95 1.89 -3.73
C LEU A 216 -8.30 0.96 -2.56
N PHE A 217 -9.40 1.24 -1.83
CA PHE A 217 -9.88 0.32 -0.80
C PHE A 217 -10.15 -1.06 -1.38
N ALA A 218 -10.90 -1.14 -2.49
CA ALA A 218 -11.17 -2.41 -3.15
C ALA A 218 -9.87 -3.14 -3.54
N ILE A 219 -8.91 -2.44 -4.17
CA ILE A 219 -7.64 -3.01 -4.64
C ILE A 219 -6.77 -3.56 -3.49
N PHE A 220 -6.71 -2.84 -2.34
CA PHE A 220 -5.82 -3.21 -1.24
C PHE A 220 -6.47 -4.08 -0.17
N ASN A 221 -7.79 -4.02 -0.05
CA ASN A 221 -8.51 -4.66 1.05
C ASN A 221 -9.66 -5.57 0.60
N GLY A 222 -10.12 -5.50 -0.65
CA GLY A 222 -11.27 -6.27 -1.13
C GLY A 222 -11.11 -7.77 -0.93
N GLU A 223 -9.94 -8.33 -1.27
CA GLU A 223 -9.66 -9.76 -1.05
C GLU A 223 -9.65 -10.15 0.43
N LYS A 224 -9.14 -9.27 1.32
CA LYS A 224 -9.19 -9.51 2.77
C LYS A 224 -10.62 -9.58 3.29
N VAL A 225 -11.51 -8.72 2.75
CA VAL A 225 -12.94 -8.76 3.07
C VAL A 225 -13.56 -10.08 2.63
N ILE A 226 -13.26 -10.54 1.41
CA ILE A 226 -13.72 -11.84 0.89
C ILE A 226 -13.22 -12.97 1.79
N VAL A 227 -11.91 -12.99 2.06
CA VAL A 227 -11.29 -14.04 2.88
C VAL A 227 -11.87 -14.07 4.29
N GLY A 228 -11.96 -12.93 4.96
CA GLY A 228 -12.51 -12.86 6.32
C GLY A 228 -13.98 -13.27 6.40
N ARG A 229 -14.80 -12.86 5.41
CA ARG A 229 -16.24 -13.17 5.36
C ARG A 229 -16.51 -14.64 5.10
N VAL A 230 -15.77 -15.26 4.17
CA VAL A 230 -16.10 -16.61 3.66
C VAL A 230 -15.30 -17.70 4.36
N PHE A 231 -14.02 -17.45 4.65
CA PHE A 231 -13.12 -18.48 5.19
C PHE A 231 -12.84 -18.33 6.69
N GLY A 232 -13.20 -17.17 7.30
CA GLY A 232 -13.05 -16.94 8.74
C GLY A 232 -11.73 -16.27 9.13
N MET A 233 -11.49 -16.18 10.44
CA MET A 233 -10.44 -15.31 11.00
C MET A 233 -9.04 -15.87 10.85
N GLU A 234 -8.85 -17.18 11.00
CA GLU A 234 -7.52 -17.79 10.84
C GLU A 234 -7.00 -17.67 9.41
N PRO A 235 -7.75 -18.02 8.34
CA PRO A 235 -7.36 -17.74 6.98
C PRO A 235 -7.17 -16.24 6.68
N LEU A 236 -7.98 -15.35 7.28
CA LEU A 236 -7.79 -13.90 7.17
C LEU A 236 -6.45 -13.46 7.75
N ALA A 237 -6.04 -14.02 8.89
CA ALA A 237 -4.74 -13.74 9.51
C ALA A 237 -3.60 -14.12 8.59
N LEU A 238 -3.61 -15.36 8.07
CA LEU A 238 -2.59 -15.87 7.15
C LEU A 238 -2.52 -15.02 5.88
N PHE A 239 -3.68 -14.74 5.28
CA PHE A 239 -3.77 -13.91 4.07
C PHE A 239 -3.27 -12.49 4.33
N THR A 240 -3.68 -11.85 5.43
CA THR A 240 -3.26 -10.49 5.80
C THR A 240 -1.75 -10.43 6.04
N MET A 241 -1.19 -11.44 6.67
CA MET A 241 0.26 -11.52 6.90
C MET A 241 1.00 -11.69 5.57
N ALA A 242 0.55 -12.60 4.69
CA ALA A 242 1.15 -12.79 3.37
C ALA A 242 1.07 -11.52 2.51
N VAL A 243 -0.07 -10.80 2.53
CA VAL A 243 -0.20 -9.48 1.89
C VAL A 243 0.78 -8.48 2.49
N THR A 244 0.90 -8.41 3.81
CA THR A 244 1.79 -7.46 4.48
C THR A 244 3.25 -7.69 4.09
N LEU A 245 3.69 -8.94 4.07
CA LEU A 245 5.07 -9.32 3.74
C LEU A 245 5.42 -9.12 2.26
N THR A 246 4.45 -9.20 1.37
CA THR A 246 4.68 -9.03 -0.09
C THR A 246 4.39 -7.62 -0.59
N LEU A 247 3.33 -6.98 -0.09
CA LEU A 247 2.93 -5.63 -0.52
C LEU A 247 3.88 -4.55 0.00
N THR A 248 4.35 -4.65 1.25
CA THR A 248 5.22 -3.60 1.84
C THR A 248 6.49 -3.40 1.02
N PRO A 249 7.31 -4.44 0.71
CA PRO A 249 8.48 -4.27 -0.14
C PRO A 249 8.11 -3.85 -1.57
N ALA A 250 7.00 -4.35 -2.13
CA ALA A 250 6.54 -3.95 -3.44
C ALA A 250 6.23 -2.44 -3.52
N LEU A 251 5.57 -1.87 -2.50
CA LEU A 251 5.28 -0.44 -2.43
C LEU A 251 6.56 0.41 -2.29
N VAL A 252 7.54 -0.05 -1.53
CA VAL A 252 8.85 0.63 -1.41
C VAL A 252 9.55 0.66 -2.76
N LEU A 253 9.65 -0.48 -3.46
CA LEU A 253 10.24 -0.58 -4.78
C LEU A 253 9.51 0.31 -5.79
N GLN A 254 8.17 0.27 -5.80
CA GLN A 254 7.34 1.09 -6.68
C GLN A 254 7.55 2.59 -6.47
N ARG A 255 7.54 3.05 -5.22
CA ARG A 255 7.76 4.47 -4.88
C ARG A 255 9.16 4.92 -5.24
N SER A 256 10.18 4.11 -4.94
CA SER A 256 11.57 4.42 -5.28
C SER A 256 11.77 4.52 -6.78
N ALA A 257 11.25 3.55 -7.54
CA ALA A 257 11.32 3.57 -9.00
C ALA A 257 10.59 4.78 -9.60
N SER A 258 9.36 5.07 -9.16
CA SER A 258 8.61 6.22 -9.66
C SER A 258 9.31 7.53 -9.33
N SER A 259 9.86 7.70 -8.13
CA SER A 259 10.61 8.90 -7.74
C SER A 259 11.88 9.10 -8.55
N PHE A 260 12.52 8.00 -9.00
CA PHE A 260 13.73 8.04 -9.81
C PHE A 260 13.45 8.29 -11.29
N PHE A 261 12.47 7.59 -11.87
CA PHE A 261 12.22 7.62 -13.32
C PHE A 261 11.30 8.77 -13.75
N LEU A 262 10.30 9.15 -12.94
CA LEU A 262 9.32 10.17 -13.33
C LEU A 262 9.95 11.52 -13.71
N PRO A 263 10.90 12.09 -12.93
CA PRO A 263 11.57 13.34 -13.35
C PRO A 263 12.33 13.19 -14.66
N GLN A 264 13.03 12.06 -14.85
CA GLN A 264 13.83 11.81 -16.06
C GLN A 264 12.94 11.67 -17.31
N LEU A 265 11.77 11.07 -17.16
CA LEU A 265 10.75 10.92 -18.23
C LEU A 265 10.04 12.24 -18.53
N SER A 266 9.95 13.15 -17.56
CA SER A 266 9.24 14.44 -17.71
C SER A 266 10.11 15.54 -18.33
N VAL A 267 11.45 15.38 -18.32
CA VAL A 267 12.39 16.35 -18.86
C VAL A 267 12.72 16.02 -20.33
N GLY A 268 12.43 16.95 -21.22
CA GLY A 268 12.87 16.93 -22.62
C GLY A 268 11.81 16.51 -23.63
N SER A 269 11.96 17.03 -24.85
CA SER A 269 11.07 16.76 -26.00
C SER A 269 11.60 15.67 -26.95
N ASP A 270 12.79 15.12 -26.68
CA ASP A 270 13.40 14.09 -27.54
C ASP A 270 12.64 12.76 -27.41
N ARG A 271 12.01 12.37 -28.54
CA ARG A 271 11.22 11.15 -28.64
C ARG A 271 12.07 9.88 -28.50
N ALA A 272 13.31 9.88 -28.98
CA ALA A 272 14.19 8.73 -28.92
C ALA A 272 14.62 8.48 -27.47
N ARG A 273 15.06 9.53 -26.76
CA ARG A 273 15.42 9.47 -25.33
C ARG A 273 14.24 9.06 -24.47
N PHE A 274 13.03 9.61 -24.72
CA PHE A 274 11.82 9.21 -23.99
C PHE A 274 11.50 7.73 -24.22
N GLY A 275 11.61 7.24 -25.45
CA GLY A 275 11.40 5.83 -25.78
C GLY A 275 12.38 4.92 -25.05
N PHE A 276 13.67 5.25 -25.06
CA PHE A 276 14.72 4.53 -24.34
C PHE A 276 14.47 4.50 -22.81
N LEU A 277 14.22 5.67 -22.20
CA LEU A 277 13.94 5.74 -20.76
C LEU A 277 12.65 5.00 -20.37
N SER A 278 11.66 4.99 -21.25
CA SER A 278 10.43 4.19 -21.04
C SER A 278 10.72 2.70 -21.05
N ALA A 279 11.58 2.24 -21.96
CA ALA A 279 12.02 0.83 -22.00
C ALA A 279 12.78 0.46 -20.73
N VAL A 280 13.76 1.29 -20.33
CA VAL A 280 14.51 1.11 -19.06
C VAL A 280 13.57 1.08 -17.85
N THR A 281 12.59 2.00 -17.78
CA THR A 281 11.63 2.04 -16.68
C THR A 281 10.82 0.74 -16.59
N LEU A 282 10.29 0.23 -17.70
CA LEU A 282 9.52 -1.01 -17.70
C LEU A 282 10.40 -2.22 -17.38
N GLN A 283 11.58 -2.32 -17.98
CA GLN A 283 12.53 -3.41 -17.67
C GLN A 283 12.96 -3.39 -16.18
N SER A 284 13.16 -2.21 -15.58
CA SER A 284 13.46 -2.10 -14.15
C SER A 284 12.31 -2.63 -13.28
N HIS A 285 11.06 -2.31 -13.63
CA HIS A 285 9.89 -2.81 -12.88
C HIS A 285 9.69 -4.31 -13.07
N LEU A 286 9.98 -4.86 -14.26
CA LEU A 286 10.03 -6.32 -14.50
C LEU A 286 11.06 -6.98 -13.59
N MET A 287 12.27 -6.42 -13.52
CA MET A 287 13.35 -6.93 -12.66
C MET A 287 12.97 -6.87 -11.18
N PHE A 288 12.39 -5.77 -10.71
CA PHE A 288 11.92 -5.65 -9.32
C PHE A 288 10.84 -6.68 -8.98
N GLY A 289 9.92 -6.95 -9.91
CA GLY A 289 8.94 -8.01 -9.76
C GLY A 289 9.57 -9.39 -9.65
N ALA A 290 10.52 -9.72 -10.53
CA ALA A 290 11.22 -11.00 -10.50
C ALA A 290 12.06 -11.17 -9.22
N LEU A 291 12.78 -10.12 -8.78
CA LEU A 291 13.55 -10.13 -7.55
C LEU A 291 12.66 -10.28 -6.31
N LEU A 292 11.50 -9.61 -6.27
CA LEU A 292 10.55 -9.75 -5.17
C LEU A 292 10.09 -11.22 -5.03
N VAL A 293 9.70 -11.84 -6.13
CA VAL A 293 9.28 -13.25 -6.14
C VAL A 293 10.41 -14.16 -5.70
N ALA A 294 11.61 -13.98 -6.25
CA ALA A 294 12.77 -14.78 -5.87
C ALA A 294 13.12 -14.64 -4.37
N THR A 295 13.09 -13.42 -3.84
CA THR A 295 13.31 -13.17 -2.41
C THR A 295 12.30 -13.90 -1.54
N VAL A 296 11.03 -13.91 -1.95
CA VAL A 296 9.97 -14.61 -1.21
C VAL A 296 10.13 -16.12 -1.31
N VAL A 297 10.44 -16.66 -2.47
CA VAL A 297 10.60 -18.12 -2.66
C VAL A 297 11.80 -18.65 -1.86
N ILE A 298 12.92 -17.93 -1.90
CA ILE A 298 14.16 -18.36 -1.23
C ILE A 298 14.14 -18.08 0.27
N GLY A 299 13.73 -16.85 0.63
CA GLY A 299 13.84 -16.35 2.00
C GLY A 299 12.56 -16.45 2.81
N GLY A 300 11.40 -16.67 2.17
CA GLY A 300 10.09 -16.64 2.84
C GLY A 300 9.94 -17.69 3.92
N GLY A 301 10.31 -18.94 3.65
CA GLY A 301 10.26 -20.05 4.61
C GLY A 301 11.08 -19.76 5.87
N PRO A 302 12.40 -19.58 5.75
CA PRO A 302 13.28 -19.24 6.88
C PRO A 302 12.83 -17.97 7.64
N PHE A 303 12.39 -16.95 6.93
CA PHE A 303 11.88 -15.71 7.55
C PHE A 303 10.62 -15.95 8.38
N VAL A 304 9.64 -16.67 7.84
CA VAL A 304 8.39 -16.98 8.54
C VAL A 304 8.66 -17.80 9.79
N GLU A 305 9.49 -18.82 9.70
CA GLU A 305 9.84 -19.67 10.83
C GLU A 305 10.56 -18.89 11.94
N LEU A 306 11.57 -18.10 11.59
CA LEU A 306 12.33 -17.30 12.54
C LEU A 306 11.51 -16.21 13.21
N VAL A 307 10.76 -15.43 12.41
CA VAL A 307 10.08 -14.20 12.87
C VAL A 307 8.69 -14.51 13.43
N LEU A 308 7.87 -15.31 12.74
CA LEU A 308 6.48 -15.59 13.10
C LEU A 308 6.30 -16.91 13.86
N GLY A 309 7.19 -17.89 13.61
CA GLY A 309 7.17 -19.22 14.21
C GLY A 309 6.29 -20.21 13.45
N ALA A 310 6.35 -21.47 13.88
CA ALA A 310 5.72 -22.61 13.21
C ALA A 310 4.20 -22.46 12.96
N LYS A 311 3.49 -21.73 13.82
CA LYS A 311 2.05 -21.48 13.67
C LYS A 311 1.68 -20.74 12.39
N TYR A 312 2.64 -20.04 11.75
CA TYR A 312 2.46 -19.33 10.48
C TYR A 312 3.00 -20.10 9.27
N GLN A 313 3.50 -21.33 9.39
CA GLN A 313 3.93 -22.13 8.23
C GLN A 313 2.86 -22.26 7.13
N PRO A 314 1.54 -22.39 7.44
CA PRO A 314 0.51 -22.43 6.41
C PRO A 314 0.41 -21.16 5.54
N VAL A 315 1.11 -20.08 5.87
CA VAL A 315 1.18 -18.85 5.06
C VAL A 315 2.00 -19.02 3.78
N LEU A 316 2.93 -19.98 3.71
CA LEU A 316 3.94 -20.09 2.65
C LEU A 316 3.35 -20.21 1.23
N PRO A 317 2.36 -21.07 0.96
CA PRO A 317 1.73 -21.11 -0.36
C PRO A 317 1.06 -19.78 -0.74
N LEU A 318 0.38 -19.15 0.22
CA LEU A 318 -0.27 -17.85 0.02
C LEU A 318 0.77 -16.76 -0.23
N LEU A 319 1.87 -16.77 0.51
CA LEU A 319 2.96 -15.80 0.41
C LEU A 319 3.56 -15.81 -0.99
N THR A 320 3.83 -17.01 -1.55
CA THR A 320 4.40 -17.16 -2.89
C THR A 320 3.44 -16.68 -3.98
N LEU A 321 2.17 -17.07 -3.92
CA LEU A 321 1.16 -16.64 -4.89
C LEU A 321 0.91 -15.11 -4.82
N LEU A 322 0.86 -14.56 -3.61
CA LEU A 322 0.72 -13.11 -3.44
C LEU A 322 1.96 -12.35 -3.90
N ALA A 323 3.17 -12.91 -3.79
CA ALA A 323 4.36 -12.32 -4.39
C ALA A 323 4.25 -12.22 -5.92
N VAL A 324 3.71 -13.26 -6.57
CA VAL A 324 3.40 -13.23 -8.03
C VAL A 324 2.41 -12.09 -8.33
N MET A 325 1.34 -11.97 -7.55
CA MET A 325 0.37 -10.89 -7.72
C MET A 325 1.01 -9.50 -7.53
N GLN A 326 1.86 -9.30 -6.53
CA GLN A 326 2.55 -8.02 -6.31
C GLN A 326 3.58 -7.74 -7.40
N ALA A 327 4.22 -8.75 -7.99
CA ALA A 327 5.11 -8.58 -9.14
C ALA A 327 4.35 -8.01 -10.36
N LEU A 328 3.15 -8.52 -10.66
CA LEU A 328 2.29 -7.98 -11.71
C LEU A 328 1.88 -6.51 -11.42
N LYS A 329 1.58 -6.18 -10.16
CA LYS A 329 1.32 -4.79 -9.74
C LYS A 329 2.53 -3.88 -9.97
N LEU A 330 3.73 -4.34 -9.64
CA LEU A 330 4.97 -3.59 -9.90
C LEU A 330 5.16 -3.31 -11.38
N MET A 331 4.97 -4.32 -12.24
CA MET A 331 5.08 -4.15 -13.70
C MET A 331 4.06 -3.14 -14.24
N LYS A 332 2.82 -3.23 -13.79
CA LYS A 332 1.75 -2.26 -14.09
C LYS A 332 2.13 -0.84 -13.64
N GLY A 333 2.79 -0.72 -12.48
CA GLY A 333 3.29 0.54 -11.93
C GLY A 333 4.30 1.24 -12.83
N GLY A 334 5.16 0.50 -13.54
CA GLY A 334 6.07 1.05 -14.55
C GLY A 334 5.32 1.74 -15.69
N ALA A 335 4.29 1.09 -16.23
CA ALA A 335 3.43 1.66 -17.26
C ALA A 335 2.67 2.90 -16.76
N ALA A 336 2.21 2.89 -15.52
CA ALA A 336 1.55 4.03 -14.89
C ALA A 336 2.50 5.23 -14.73
N THR A 337 3.76 5.02 -14.34
CA THR A 337 4.79 6.06 -14.21
C THR A 337 5.06 6.75 -15.56
N ILE A 338 5.17 5.98 -16.65
CA ILE A 338 5.38 6.53 -17.99
C ILE A 338 4.14 7.32 -18.46
N SER A 339 2.94 6.77 -18.23
CA SER A 339 1.68 7.45 -18.57
C SER A 339 1.55 8.77 -17.81
N LEU A 340 1.91 8.80 -16.53
CA LEU A 340 1.92 10.00 -15.70
C LEU A 340 2.86 11.06 -16.23
N ALA A 341 4.08 10.69 -16.67
CA ALA A 341 5.05 11.61 -17.24
C ALA A 341 4.53 12.32 -18.52
N LYS A 342 3.55 11.72 -19.22
CA LYS A 342 2.85 12.29 -20.38
C LYS A 342 1.48 12.89 -20.04
N GLY A 343 1.15 13.05 -18.75
CA GLY A 343 -0.13 13.61 -18.30
C GLY A 343 -1.35 12.70 -18.55
N ARG A 344 -1.14 11.41 -18.87
CA ARG A 344 -2.21 10.42 -19.13
C ARG A 344 -2.60 9.69 -17.83
N THR A 345 -3.12 10.42 -16.85
CA THR A 345 -3.49 9.89 -15.53
C THR A 345 -4.61 8.85 -15.58
N ALA A 346 -5.55 8.99 -16.53
CA ALA A 346 -6.67 8.07 -16.69
C ALA A 346 -6.25 6.62 -17.00
N ASN A 347 -5.06 6.39 -17.58
CA ASN A 347 -4.59 5.05 -17.94
C ASN A 347 -4.48 4.13 -16.72
N GLY A 348 -3.93 4.64 -15.61
CA GLY A 348 -3.85 3.89 -14.35
C GLY A 348 -5.23 3.58 -13.77
N MET A 349 -6.15 4.54 -13.82
CA MET A 349 -7.52 4.37 -13.35
C MET A 349 -8.26 3.28 -14.13
N ILE A 350 -8.17 3.28 -15.47
CA ILE A 350 -8.83 2.26 -16.32
C ILE A 350 -8.33 0.86 -15.97
N ALA A 351 -7.01 0.68 -15.83
CA ALA A 351 -6.43 -0.61 -15.45
C ALA A 351 -6.88 -1.06 -14.06
N ASN A 352 -7.05 -0.12 -13.13
CA ASN A 352 -7.51 -0.41 -11.77
C ASN A 352 -9.00 -0.76 -11.72
N ILE A 353 -9.85 -0.13 -12.52
CA ILE A 353 -11.29 -0.48 -12.63
C ILE A 353 -11.43 -1.93 -13.10
N LEU A 354 -10.68 -2.34 -14.12
CA LEU A 354 -10.72 -3.73 -14.62
C LEU A 354 -10.24 -4.73 -13.56
N ARG A 355 -9.24 -4.35 -12.77
CA ARG A 355 -8.79 -5.16 -11.63
C ARG A 355 -9.89 -5.32 -10.57
N VAL A 356 -10.57 -4.22 -10.22
CA VAL A 356 -11.66 -4.24 -9.23
C VAL A 356 -12.85 -5.06 -9.75
N ALA A 357 -13.13 -5.05 -11.05
CA ALA A 357 -14.20 -5.83 -11.67
C ALA A 357 -14.05 -7.36 -11.47
N THR A 358 -12.86 -7.86 -11.14
CA THR A 358 -12.66 -9.28 -10.79
C THR A 358 -13.07 -9.62 -9.35
N MET A 359 -13.27 -8.62 -8.47
CA MET A 359 -13.64 -8.86 -7.05
C MET A 359 -15.02 -9.52 -6.88
N PRO A 360 -16.09 -9.08 -7.56
CA PRO A 360 -17.38 -9.77 -7.50
C PRO A 360 -17.29 -11.22 -7.96
N VAL A 361 -16.46 -11.51 -8.97
CA VAL A 361 -16.23 -12.90 -9.43
C VAL A 361 -15.53 -13.70 -8.37
N ALA A 362 -14.48 -13.16 -7.74
CA ALA A 362 -13.78 -13.82 -6.64
C ALA A 362 -14.70 -14.10 -5.45
N PHE A 363 -15.58 -13.14 -5.13
CA PHE A 363 -16.56 -13.31 -4.04
C PHE A 363 -17.60 -14.39 -4.37
N ALA A 364 -18.16 -14.36 -5.59
CA ALA A 364 -19.13 -15.37 -6.03
C ALA A 364 -18.53 -16.79 -6.03
N VAL A 365 -17.29 -16.95 -6.52
CA VAL A 365 -16.59 -18.24 -6.52
C VAL A 365 -16.31 -18.71 -5.08
N ALA A 366 -15.89 -17.82 -4.19
CA ALA A 366 -15.67 -18.15 -2.79
C ALA A 366 -16.98 -18.63 -2.11
N LEU A 367 -18.11 -17.94 -2.35
CA LEU A 367 -19.42 -18.34 -1.84
C LEU A 367 -19.93 -19.67 -2.43
N ALA A 368 -19.52 -20.01 -3.64
CA ALA A 368 -19.85 -21.28 -4.30
C ALA A 368 -18.97 -22.46 -3.84
N GLY A 369 -18.13 -22.27 -2.82
CA GLY A 369 -17.28 -23.34 -2.26
C GLY A 369 -15.86 -23.38 -2.84
N GLY A 370 -15.44 -22.36 -3.60
CA GLY A 370 -14.06 -22.21 -4.03
C GLY A 370 -13.12 -21.95 -2.85
N ASP A 371 -11.88 -22.39 -2.93
CA ASP A 371 -10.86 -22.21 -1.90
C ASP A 371 -10.15 -20.84 -1.97
N ILE A 372 -9.37 -20.51 -0.96
CA ILE A 372 -8.62 -19.25 -0.88
C ILE A 372 -7.57 -19.11 -2.00
N ILE A 373 -7.01 -20.22 -2.47
CA ILE A 373 -6.03 -20.25 -3.56
C ILE A 373 -6.71 -19.81 -4.87
N THR A 374 -7.95 -20.30 -5.10
CA THR A 374 -8.75 -19.87 -6.25
C THR A 374 -9.07 -18.38 -6.22
N VAL A 375 -9.39 -17.82 -5.05
CA VAL A 375 -9.56 -16.35 -4.88
C VAL A 375 -8.30 -15.59 -5.27
N ILE A 376 -7.10 -16.05 -4.84
CA ILE A 376 -5.84 -15.43 -5.20
C ILE A 376 -5.58 -15.54 -6.71
N TRP A 377 -5.88 -16.67 -7.36
CA TRP A 377 -5.72 -16.84 -8.80
C TRP A 377 -6.61 -15.88 -9.60
N ILE A 378 -7.85 -15.65 -9.16
CA ILE A 378 -8.72 -14.63 -9.77
C ILE A 378 -8.10 -13.24 -9.59
N GLY A 379 -7.51 -12.98 -8.43
CA GLY A 379 -6.73 -11.76 -8.16
C GLY A 379 -5.54 -11.59 -9.10
N ILE A 380 -4.75 -12.64 -9.31
CA ILE A 380 -3.62 -12.68 -10.25
C ILE A 380 -4.10 -12.42 -11.68
N ALA A 381 -5.18 -13.09 -12.10
CA ALA A 381 -5.78 -12.87 -13.44
C ALA A 381 -6.22 -11.41 -13.63
N GLY A 382 -6.83 -10.80 -12.58
CA GLY A 382 -7.20 -9.39 -12.61
C GLY A 382 -6.02 -8.43 -12.74
N GLU A 383 -4.91 -8.69 -12.04
CA GLU A 383 -3.68 -7.90 -12.17
C GLU A 383 -3.03 -8.09 -13.55
N PHE A 384 -3.07 -9.31 -14.07
CA PHE A 384 -2.57 -9.60 -15.43
C PHE A 384 -3.37 -8.87 -16.50
N ILE A 385 -4.71 -8.90 -16.43
CA ILE A 385 -5.59 -8.12 -17.34
C ILE A 385 -5.26 -6.62 -17.21
N GLY A 386 -5.11 -6.11 -15.98
CA GLY A 386 -4.72 -4.73 -15.73
C GLY A 386 -3.36 -4.36 -16.34
N LEU A 387 -2.38 -5.27 -16.28
CA LEU A 387 -1.08 -5.11 -16.91
C LEU A 387 -1.20 -5.05 -18.44
N CYS A 388 -1.90 -6.00 -19.06
CA CYS A 388 -2.12 -6.05 -20.51
C CYS A 388 -2.78 -4.75 -21.01
N VAL A 389 -3.81 -4.27 -20.32
CA VAL A 389 -4.49 -3.02 -20.66
C VAL A 389 -3.57 -1.82 -20.47
N SER A 390 -2.78 -1.77 -19.39
CA SER A 390 -1.81 -0.70 -19.16
C SER A 390 -0.77 -0.62 -20.30
N LEU A 391 -0.24 -1.77 -20.75
CA LEU A 391 0.70 -1.83 -21.87
C LEU A 391 0.05 -1.44 -23.19
N LEU A 392 -1.20 -1.87 -23.44
CA LEU A 392 -1.96 -1.49 -24.62
C LEU A 392 -2.22 0.01 -24.69
N LEU A 393 -2.65 0.62 -23.59
CA LEU A 393 -2.87 2.06 -23.48
C LEU A 393 -1.56 2.84 -23.64
N LEU A 394 -0.47 2.34 -23.09
CA LEU A 394 0.85 2.91 -23.27
C LEU A 394 1.27 2.89 -24.73
N HIS A 395 1.09 1.78 -25.42
CA HIS A 395 1.38 1.65 -26.85
C HIS A 395 0.53 2.60 -27.70
N ARG A 396 -0.81 2.61 -27.50
CA ARG A 396 -1.75 3.39 -28.31
C ARG A 396 -1.72 4.87 -28.03
N GLN A 397 -1.67 5.29 -26.76
CA GLN A 397 -1.83 6.70 -26.38
C GLN A 397 -0.51 7.43 -26.18
N VAL A 398 0.53 6.73 -25.77
CA VAL A 398 1.87 7.30 -25.52
C VAL A 398 2.83 6.97 -26.65
N GLN A 399 2.44 6.06 -27.56
CA GLN A 399 3.20 5.63 -28.74
C GLN A 399 4.57 5.02 -28.41
N ILE A 400 4.64 4.25 -27.32
CA ILE A 400 5.85 3.52 -26.94
C ILE A 400 5.93 2.22 -27.75
N LYS A 401 7.11 1.93 -28.28
CA LYS A 401 7.43 0.64 -28.89
C LYS A 401 7.62 -0.41 -27.79
N LEU A 402 6.80 -1.45 -27.79
CA LEU A 402 6.90 -2.53 -26.80
C LEU A 402 7.89 -3.65 -27.21
N ALA A 403 8.29 -3.70 -28.47
CA ALA A 403 9.18 -4.73 -28.99
C ALA A 403 10.47 -4.95 -28.15
N PRO A 404 11.20 -3.90 -27.68
CA PRO A 404 12.40 -4.09 -26.86
C PRO A 404 12.12 -4.76 -25.50
N MET A 405 10.87 -4.77 -25.06
CA MET A 405 10.49 -5.31 -23.75
C MET A 405 10.02 -6.76 -23.82
N VAL A 406 9.64 -7.24 -25.02
CA VAL A 406 9.06 -8.56 -25.21
C VAL A 406 9.95 -9.69 -24.64
N PRO A 407 11.27 -9.73 -24.89
CA PRO A 407 12.10 -10.81 -24.36
C PRO A 407 12.14 -10.84 -22.83
N GLY A 408 12.36 -9.70 -22.19
CA GLY A 408 12.34 -9.57 -20.72
C GLY A 408 10.97 -9.87 -20.12
N LEU A 409 9.91 -9.35 -20.75
CA LEU A 409 8.53 -9.62 -20.33
C LEU A 409 8.19 -11.11 -20.43
N ALA A 410 8.54 -11.77 -21.53
CA ALA A 410 8.28 -13.20 -21.73
C ALA A 410 8.99 -14.05 -20.67
N LEU A 411 10.28 -13.79 -20.40
CA LEU A 411 11.03 -14.52 -19.37
C LEU A 411 10.45 -14.33 -17.98
N VAL A 412 10.12 -13.08 -17.61
CA VAL A 412 9.52 -12.81 -16.29
C VAL A 412 8.13 -13.43 -16.20
N MET A 413 7.32 -13.40 -17.25
CA MET A 413 6.01 -14.06 -17.24
C MET A 413 6.15 -15.58 -17.08
N VAL A 414 7.11 -16.23 -17.76
CA VAL A 414 7.41 -17.65 -17.56
C VAL A 414 7.85 -17.92 -16.11
N LEU A 415 8.73 -17.07 -15.54
CA LEU A 415 9.14 -17.13 -14.13
C LEU A 415 7.93 -17.08 -13.20
N LEU A 416 7.00 -16.13 -13.41
CA LEU A 416 5.79 -16.01 -12.58
C LEU A 416 4.87 -17.21 -12.72
N VAL A 417 4.72 -17.77 -13.93
CA VAL A 417 3.89 -18.97 -14.17
C VAL A 417 4.52 -20.19 -13.47
N VAL A 418 5.81 -20.41 -13.63
CA VAL A 418 6.54 -21.50 -12.96
C VAL A 418 6.40 -21.38 -11.44
N THR A 419 6.59 -20.18 -10.90
CA THR A 419 6.44 -19.94 -9.45
C THR A 419 5.01 -20.18 -8.98
N GLY A 420 4.01 -19.67 -9.69
CA GLY A 420 2.60 -19.84 -9.33
C GLY A 420 2.15 -21.30 -9.38
N LEU A 421 2.53 -22.04 -10.41
CA LEU A 421 2.21 -23.47 -10.55
C LEU A 421 2.97 -24.31 -9.51
N GLY A 422 4.24 -23.96 -9.21
CA GLY A 422 5.01 -24.60 -8.17
C GLY A 422 4.41 -24.41 -6.78
N ALA A 423 4.01 -23.19 -6.45
CA ALA A 423 3.33 -22.88 -5.19
C ALA A 423 1.96 -23.57 -5.05
N ALA A 424 1.29 -23.86 -6.17
CA ALA A 424 0.05 -24.61 -6.21
C ALA A 424 0.26 -26.14 -6.20
N GLY A 425 1.49 -26.62 -6.05
CA GLY A 425 1.83 -28.06 -6.04
C GLY A 425 1.64 -28.78 -7.38
N LYS A 426 1.62 -28.02 -8.49
CA LYS A 426 1.42 -28.55 -9.85
C LYS A 426 2.73 -28.82 -10.62
N LEU A 427 3.87 -28.55 -10.00
CA LEU A 427 5.20 -28.79 -10.59
C LEU A 427 6.04 -29.65 -9.63
N PRO A 428 7.03 -30.39 -10.17
CA PRO A 428 7.99 -31.14 -9.36
C PRO A 428 8.79 -30.23 -8.41
N ASP A 429 9.32 -30.77 -7.31
CA ASP A 429 9.99 -30.04 -6.22
C ASP A 429 11.21 -29.20 -6.66
N PHE A 430 11.78 -29.49 -7.83
CA PHE A 430 12.91 -28.72 -8.37
C PHE A 430 12.49 -27.40 -9.06
N TRP A 431 11.20 -27.04 -9.09
CA TRP A 431 10.73 -25.79 -9.71
C TRP A 431 11.45 -24.51 -9.19
N PRO A 432 11.91 -24.41 -7.93
CA PRO A 432 12.66 -23.22 -7.49
C PRO A 432 14.00 -23.07 -8.23
N LEU A 433 14.64 -24.16 -8.63
CA LEU A 433 15.87 -24.11 -9.44
C LEU A 433 15.58 -23.58 -10.85
N VAL A 434 14.46 -23.99 -11.45
CA VAL A 434 14.01 -23.46 -12.76
C VAL A 434 13.75 -21.96 -12.66
N MET A 435 13.05 -21.51 -11.59
CA MET A 435 12.80 -20.11 -11.31
C MET A 435 14.10 -19.30 -11.18
N LEU A 436 15.11 -19.84 -10.46
CA LEU A 436 16.42 -19.19 -10.32
C LEU A 436 17.16 -19.09 -11.66
N GLY A 437 17.10 -20.13 -12.50
CA GLY A 437 17.66 -20.10 -13.85
C GLY A 437 17.04 -19.00 -14.70
N LEU A 438 15.72 -18.87 -14.66
CA LEU A 438 14.97 -17.81 -15.36
C LEU A 438 15.33 -16.41 -14.81
N LEU A 439 15.50 -16.28 -13.49
CA LEU A 439 15.92 -15.02 -12.86
C LEU A 439 17.31 -14.58 -13.37
N ILE A 440 18.26 -15.51 -13.43
CA ILE A 440 19.64 -15.25 -13.93
C ILE A 440 19.60 -14.87 -15.44
N ALA A 441 18.71 -15.48 -16.23
CA ALA A 441 18.55 -15.16 -17.64
C ALA A 441 17.88 -13.81 -17.90
N THR A 442 17.09 -13.31 -16.95
CA THR A 442 16.27 -12.08 -17.11
C THR A 442 17.12 -10.84 -17.46
N PRO A 443 18.24 -10.50 -16.79
CA PRO A 443 19.09 -9.36 -17.16
C PRO A 443 19.65 -9.46 -18.56
N VAL A 444 19.90 -10.67 -19.07
CA VAL A 444 20.42 -10.88 -20.43
C VAL A 444 19.40 -10.44 -21.47
N ALA A 445 18.12 -10.66 -21.23
CA ALA A 445 17.02 -10.26 -22.09
C ALA A 445 16.61 -8.78 -21.99
N MET A 446 17.24 -8.00 -21.07
CA MET A 446 16.91 -6.59 -20.80
C MET A 446 18.03 -5.67 -21.32
N ALA A 447 18.16 -5.56 -22.66
CA ALA A 447 19.25 -4.87 -23.32
C ALA A 447 19.35 -3.38 -22.96
N GLU A 448 18.20 -2.67 -22.91
CA GLU A 448 18.16 -1.23 -22.61
C GLU A 448 18.54 -0.95 -21.16
N LEU A 449 18.08 -1.78 -20.21
CA LEU A 449 18.46 -1.66 -18.81
C LEU A 449 19.96 -1.90 -18.63
N ARG A 450 20.52 -2.92 -19.28
CA ARG A 450 21.95 -3.18 -19.24
C ARG A 450 22.77 -2.00 -19.78
N SER A 451 22.40 -1.49 -20.95
CA SER A 451 23.11 -0.34 -21.57
C SER A 451 23.02 0.91 -20.68
N TYR A 452 21.87 1.15 -20.03
CA TYR A 452 21.70 2.26 -19.09
C TYR A 452 22.59 2.13 -17.85
N VAL A 453 22.68 0.93 -17.26
CA VAL A 453 23.51 0.66 -16.08
C VAL A 453 25.00 0.77 -16.45
N MET A 454 25.43 0.17 -17.57
CA MET A 454 26.83 0.22 -18.02
C MET A 454 27.30 1.66 -18.31
N ALA A 455 26.46 2.46 -18.98
CA ALA A 455 26.80 3.86 -19.25
C ALA A 455 27.05 4.67 -17.96
N ARG A 456 26.31 4.39 -16.87
CA ARG A 456 26.51 5.06 -15.58
C ARG A 456 27.71 4.55 -14.79
N VAL A 457 28.01 3.26 -14.87
CA VAL A 457 29.21 2.68 -14.21
C VAL A 457 30.47 3.24 -14.83
N VAL A 458 30.53 3.35 -16.16
CA VAL A 458 31.70 3.89 -16.89
C VAL A 458 31.91 5.37 -16.56
N THR A 459 30.86 6.18 -16.45
CA THR A 459 31.00 7.63 -16.08
C THR A 459 31.45 7.85 -14.65
N HIS A 460 31.21 6.91 -13.71
CA HIS A 460 31.67 7.01 -12.32
C HIS A 460 33.12 6.52 -12.09
N HIS A 461 33.74 5.86 -13.04
CA HIS A 461 35.14 5.41 -12.95
C HIS A 461 36.10 6.34 -13.75
N GLY A 462 35.57 7.40 -14.35
CA GLY A 462 36.33 8.41 -15.12
C GLY A 462 36.51 9.74 -14.42
N ASP A 463 35.93 9.92 -13.24
CA ASP A 463 36.11 11.07 -12.33
C ASP A 463 36.87 10.57 -11.08
#